data_c531e78f71460b3d7daec6eabee79ea3
#
_entry.id   c531e78f71460b3d7daec6eabee79ea3
#
_cell.length_a   1.000
_cell.length_b   1.000
_cell.length_c   1.000
_cell.angle_alpha   90.00
_cell.angle_beta   90.00
_cell.angle_gamma   90.00
#
_symmetry.space_group_name_H-M   'P 1'
#
loop_
_entity.id
_entity.type
_entity.pdbx_description
1 polymer ?
#
loop_
_entity_poly.entity_id
_entity_poly.type
_entity_poly.pdbx_seq_one_letter_code
_entity_poly.pdbx_strand_id
1 'polypeptide(L)'
;MFGTFNFDLNKKISFIFILVIASIIIIDSTIVEFYSFSGVRTSSAVNIIIFIAFSIIFAISGILLITSVKTITSKTTYKVPENLKNFYYFIFGIQILTVALISVAIFQIIANNKYHILLLQTVTYISHISALVFAIPLIFILVKWLKSRRNYIILLYVLSFSLVSANILISLIYYEKIFSRSYFTEIKGYSIPMYVSAFFSKPIEESLSTTYNIIFIMSFLVIWIATMALLNQYKYRLGKIKYYALTIIPLIYFIFPFHTYFANLLSPFVLNSPITVSVIYTILFSASKQVGAFLFALSFLIASTVVPKDSIRKSLLISCIGMTLLFSSIEITPLHYKVLPPYGLVTEAFIPLGAFLLLFGIFTSAVNVSQDRELRRDFRKSAMGQLSLLRTIGITQMEKELVRNFKNAEKRTASKEISGEYYPDEDVKQIVHEVLEELKRKNVEKTKES
;
A
#
# COMPACT_ATOMS: atom_id res chain seq x y z
N MET A 1 0.06 -10.62 30.21
CA MET A 1 -1.26 -11.27 30.18
C MET A 1 -2.16 -10.50 29.20
N PHE A 2 -1.88 -10.58 27.88
CA PHE A 2 -2.74 -10.02 26.84
C PHE A 2 -3.50 -11.17 26.24
N GLY A 3 -4.79 -11.27 26.57
CA GLY A 3 -5.70 -12.21 25.94
C GLY A 3 -5.60 -12.10 24.43
N THR A 4 -5.41 -13.20 23.74
CA THR A 4 -5.38 -13.26 22.28
C THR A 4 -6.74 -12.84 21.75
N PHE A 5 -6.90 -11.58 21.43
CA PHE A 5 -8.03 -11.08 20.67
C PHE A 5 -7.96 -11.73 19.28
N ASN A 6 -8.69 -12.81 19.08
CA ASN A 6 -8.80 -13.50 17.80
C ASN A 6 -9.73 -12.70 16.88
N PHE A 7 -9.18 -11.68 16.22
CA PHE A 7 -9.88 -10.95 15.16
C PHE A 7 -9.86 -11.82 13.90
N ASP A 8 -10.95 -12.52 13.64
CA ASP A 8 -11.08 -13.33 12.43
C ASP A 8 -11.54 -12.45 11.26
N LEU A 9 -10.64 -12.19 10.33
CA LEU A 9 -10.88 -11.41 9.11
C LEU A 9 -11.86 -12.19 8.21
N ASN A 10 -13.15 -11.98 8.43
CA ASN A 10 -14.18 -12.41 7.52
C ASN A 10 -14.38 -11.34 6.42
N LYS A 11 -14.86 -11.74 5.24
CA LYS A 11 -15.06 -10.88 4.08
C LYS A 11 -15.91 -9.63 4.39
N LYS A 12 -16.99 -9.78 5.17
CA LYS A 12 -17.87 -8.68 5.59
C LYS A 12 -17.14 -7.71 6.51
N ILE A 13 -16.42 -8.24 7.49
CA ILE A 13 -15.66 -7.45 8.46
C ILE A 13 -14.53 -6.69 7.77
N SER A 14 -13.79 -7.35 6.86
CA SER A 14 -12.74 -6.70 6.07
C SER A 14 -13.28 -5.56 5.22
N PHE A 15 -14.44 -5.74 4.59
CA PHE A 15 -15.06 -4.70 3.78
C PHE A 15 -15.50 -3.49 4.61
N ILE A 16 -16.17 -3.72 5.73
CA ILE A 16 -16.57 -2.65 6.67
C ILE A 16 -15.32 -1.92 7.19
N PHE A 17 -14.28 -2.66 7.54
CA PHE A 17 -13.03 -2.10 8.04
C PHE A 17 -12.34 -1.22 7.00
N ILE A 18 -12.28 -1.67 5.73
CA ILE A 18 -11.77 -0.87 4.61
C ILE A 18 -12.58 0.41 4.44
N LEU A 19 -13.92 0.32 4.48
CA LEU A 19 -14.79 1.49 4.34
C LEU A 19 -14.56 2.51 5.48
N VAL A 20 -14.47 2.05 6.73
CA VAL A 20 -14.25 2.93 7.89
C VAL A 20 -12.91 3.66 7.77
N ILE A 21 -11.82 2.92 7.52
CA ILE A 21 -10.49 3.53 7.39
C ILE A 21 -10.44 4.49 6.21
N ALA A 22 -10.97 4.09 5.07
CA ALA A 22 -10.99 4.94 3.90
C ALA A 22 -11.82 6.20 4.10
N SER A 23 -12.95 6.12 4.80
CA SER A 23 -13.73 7.30 5.17
C SER A 23 -12.93 8.25 6.05
N ILE A 24 -12.17 7.74 7.01
CA ILE A 24 -11.31 8.55 7.87
C ILE A 24 -10.23 9.25 7.06
N ILE A 25 -9.55 8.51 6.18
CA ILE A 25 -8.52 9.07 5.31
C ILE A 25 -9.08 10.15 4.39
N ILE A 26 -10.27 9.93 3.80
CA ILE A 26 -10.96 10.92 2.97
C ILE A 26 -11.29 12.17 3.78
N ILE A 27 -11.86 12.02 4.97
CA ILE A 27 -12.24 13.15 5.83
C ILE A 27 -10.99 13.91 6.29
N ASP A 28 -9.95 13.21 6.75
CA ASP A 28 -8.69 13.81 7.19
C ASP A 28 -8.03 14.61 6.04
N SER A 29 -7.94 14.02 4.84
CA SER A 29 -7.42 14.70 3.65
C SER A 29 -8.28 15.90 3.24
N THR A 30 -9.60 15.77 3.29
CA THR A 30 -10.55 16.85 2.95
C THR A 30 -10.40 18.03 3.89
N ILE A 31 -10.23 17.78 5.18
CA ILE A 31 -10.00 18.81 6.18
C ILE A 31 -8.70 19.56 5.89
N VAL A 32 -7.61 18.84 5.58
CA VAL A 32 -6.31 19.45 5.23
C VAL A 32 -6.45 20.39 4.04
N GLU A 33 -7.07 19.93 2.96
CA GLU A 33 -7.25 20.73 1.75
C GLU A 33 -8.18 21.94 2.00
N PHE A 34 -9.27 21.74 2.75
CA PHE A 34 -10.20 22.83 3.09
C PHE A 34 -9.52 23.95 3.86
N TYR A 35 -8.74 23.63 4.90
CA TYR A 35 -8.01 24.63 5.67
C TYR A 35 -6.90 25.30 4.86
N SER A 36 -6.26 24.54 3.97
CA SER A 36 -5.26 25.07 3.05
C SER A 36 -5.86 26.11 2.09
N PHE A 37 -7.07 25.87 1.60
CA PHE A 37 -7.76 26.72 0.64
C PHE A 37 -8.43 27.95 1.29
N SER A 38 -9.09 27.74 2.44
CA SER A 38 -9.89 28.79 3.09
C SER A 38 -9.03 29.79 3.88
N GLY A 39 -7.79 29.47 4.18
CA GLY A 39 -6.92 30.29 5.05
C GLY A 39 -7.44 30.43 6.49
N VAL A 40 -8.59 29.81 6.81
CA VAL A 40 -9.23 29.88 8.12
C VAL A 40 -8.46 29.00 9.10
N ARG A 41 -7.83 29.62 10.08
CA ARG A 41 -7.09 28.94 11.14
C ARG A 41 -7.91 28.96 12.43
N THR A 42 -8.81 28.02 12.58
CA THR A 42 -9.60 27.91 13.82
C THR A 42 -9.18 26.67 14.58
N SER A 43 -8.45 26.86 15.69
CA SER A 43 -8.34 25.82 16.70
C SER A 43 -9.64 25.79 17.51
N SER A 44 -10.69 25.17 16.99
CA SER A 44 -11.87 24.94 17.80
C SER A 44 -11.68 23.65 18.61
N ALA A 45 -12.27 23.60 19.81
CA ALA A 45 -12.28 22.36 20.61
C ALA A 45 -12.79 21.15 19.80
N VAL A 46 -13.73 21.39 18.90
CA VAL A 46 -14.28 20.36 17.99
C VAL A 46 -13.20 19.77 17.09
N ASN A 47 -12.33 20.61 16.50
CA ASN A 47 -11.24 20.14 15.64
C ASN A 47 -10.25 19.26 16.41
N ILE A 48 -9.94 19.62 17.64
CA ILE A 48 -9.05 18.83 18.50
C ILE A 48 -9.70 17.46 18.81
N ILE A 49 -10.98 17.43 19.13
CA ILE A 49 -11.72 16.19 19.39
C ILE A 49 -11.74 15.29 18.15
N ILE A 50 -11.97 15.83 16.96
CA ILE A 50 -11.95 15.07 15.71
C ILE A 50 -10.55 14.48 15.47
N PHE A 51 -9.49 15.27 15.65
CA PHE A 51 -8.12 14.78 15.49
C PHE A 51 -7.75 13.67 16.48
N ILE A 52 -8.20 13.80 17.74
CA ILE A 52 -8.06 12.75 18.77
C ILE A 52 -8.80 11.49 18.34
N ALA A 53 -10.04 11.60 17.84
CA ALA A 53 -10.81 10.46 17.35
C ALA A 53 -10.10 9.73 16.22
N PHE A 54 -9.55 10.45 15.23
CA PHE A 54 -8.76 9.85 14.14
C PHE A 54 -7.51 9.15 14.66
N SER A 55 -6.81 9.74 15.62
CA SER A 55 -5.62 9.15 16.23
C SER A 55 -5.93 7.86 17.00
N ILE A 56 -7.06 7.81 17.72
CA ILE A 56 -7.52 6.61 18.42
C ILE A 56 -7.87 5.51 17.41
N ILE A 57 -8.59 5.85 16.33
CA ILE A 57 -8.94 4.88 15.29
C ILE A 57 -7.69 4.35 14.58
N PHE A 58 -6.71 5.21 14.31
CA PHE A 58 -5.40 4.80 13.79
C PHE A 58 -4.71 3.79 14.71
N ALA A 59 -4.64 4.09 16.01
CA ALA A 59 -4.00 3.21 16.98
C ALA A 59 -4.69 1.84 17.06
N ILE A 60 -6.03 1.82 17.19
CA ILE A 60 -6.82 0.59 17.27
C ILE A 60 -6.72 -0.21 15.97
N SER A 61 -6.91 0.45 14.82
CA SER A 61 -6.87 -0.23 13.53
C SER A 61 -5.48 -0.82 13.23
N GLY A 62 -4.40 -0.11 13.56
CA GLY A 62 -3.04 -0.60 13.40
C GLY A 62 -2.79 -1.87 14.22
N ILE A 63 -3.15 -1.87 15.51
CA ILE A 63 -3.01 -3.04 16.38
C ILE A 63 -3.85 -4.22 15.87
N LEU A 64 -5.11 -3.99 15.47
CA LEU A 64 -5.99 -5.03 14.94
C LEU A 64 -5.44 -5.65 13.65
N LEU A 65 -4.93 -4.85 12.73
CA LEU A 65 -4.36 -5.34 11.48
C LEU A 65 -3.08 -6.15 11.72
N ILE A 66 -2.18 -5.66 12.55
CA ILE A 66 -0.94 -6.35 12.88
C ILE A 66 -1.23 -7.68 13.60
N THR A 67 -2.17 -7.70 14.54
CA THR A 67 -2.58 -8.95 15.24
C THR A 67 -3.27 -9.93 14.30
N SER A 68 -4.05 -9.46 13.32
CA SER A 68 -4.64 -10.31 12.27
C SER A 68 -3.58 -11.00 11.43
N VAL A 69 -2.51 -10.28 11.05
CA VAL A 69 -1.36 -10.86 10.35
C VAL A 69 -0.72 -11.97 11.18
N LYS A 70 -0.50 -11.75 12.48
CA LYS A 70 0.04 -12.75 13.39
C LYS A 70 -0.84 -14.00 13.47
N THR A 71 -2.15 -13.82 13.57
CA THR A 71 -3.11 -14.92 13.64
C THR A 71 -3.13 -15.75 12.35
N ILE A 72 -3.06 -15.10 11.18
CA ILE A 72 -2.98 -15.80 9.90
C ILE A 72 -1.66 -16.58 9.80
N THR A 73 -0.56 -15.98 10.22
CA THR A 73 0.76 -16.61 10.22
C THR A 73 0.80 -17.85 11.14
N SER A 74 0.19 -17.79 12.31
CA SER A 74 0.19 -18.90 13.27
C SER A 74 -0.70 -20.08 12.83
N LYS A 75 -1.76 -19.81 12.08
CA LYS A 75 -2.69 -20.82 11.52
C LYS A 75 -2.21 -21.41 10.20
N THR A 76 -1.20 -20.84 9.56
CA THR A 76 -0.63 -21.38 8.33
C THR A 76 0.23 -22.60 8.66
N THR A 77 -0.05 -23.73 8.02
CA THR A 77 0.65 -25.00 8.18
C THR A 77 2.14 -24.92 7.77
N TYR A 78 2.54 -23.81 7.18
CA TYR A 78 3.83 -23.61 6.55
C TYR A 78 4.71 -22.67 7.36
N LYS A 79 5.99 -23.01 7.50
CA LYS A 79 6.97 -22.15 8.16
C LYS A 79 7.13 -20.84 7.38
N VAL A 80 6.60 -19.77 7.94
CA VAL A 80 6.86 -18.42 7.44
C VAL A 80 8.36 -18.14 7.58
N PRO A 81 9.01 -17.59 6.55
CA PRO A 81 10.43 -17.24 6.62
C PRO A 81 10.72 -16.33 7.82
N GLU A 82 11.86 -16.58 8.47
CA GLU A 82 12.25 -15.85 9.68
C GLU A 82 12.33 -14.33 9.47
N ASN A 83 12.75 -13.92 8.28
CA ASN A 83 12.78 -12.51 7.88
C ASN A 83 11.39 -11.82 7.95
N LEU A 84 10.30 -12.54 7.66
CA LEU A 84 8.95 -11.97 7.77
C LEU A 84 8.52 -11.79 9.24
N LYS A 85 9.02 -12.63 10.15
CA LYS A 85 8.78 -12.43 11.58
C LYS A 85 9.47 -11.16 12.09
N ASN A 86 10.69 -10.88 11.61
CA ASN A 86 11.41 -9.65 11.96
C ASN A 86 10.65 -8.41 11.46
N PHE A 87 10.10 -8.44 10.26
CA PHE A 87 9.26 -7.36 9.74
C PHE A 87 7.99 -7.13 10.57
N TYR A 88 7.41 -8.20 11.12
CA TYR A 88 6.27 -8.08 12.02
C TYR A 88 6.62 -7.31 13.30
N TYR A 89 7.74 -7.63 13.96
CA TYR A 89 8.18 -6.91 15.15
C TYR A 89 8.57 -5.48 14.84
N PHE A 90 9.20 -5.26 13.69
CA PHE A 90 9.59 -3.94 13.23
C PHE A 90 8.38 -3.03 13.03
N ILE A 91 7.35 -3.46 12.27
CA ILE A 91 6.15 -2.65 12.07
C ILE A 91 5.38 -2.42 13.38
N PHE A 92 5.37 -3.40 14.28
CA PHE A 92 4.73 -3.26 15.58
C PHE A 92 5.43 -2.18 16.42
N GLY A 93 6.77 -2.18 16.43
CA GLY A 93 7.56 -1.13 17.10
C GLY A 93 7.32 0.26 16.50
N ILE A 94 7.28 0.37 15.15
CA ILE A 94 6.97 1.62 14.45
C ILE A 94 5.56 2.11 14.80
N GLN A 95 4.57 1.23 14.81
CA GLN A 95 3.20 1.58 15.16
C GLN A 95 3.11 2.17 16.58
N ILE A 96 3.76 1.54 17.54
CA ILE A 96 3.80 2.04 18.93
C ILE A 96 4.49 3.41 19.00
N LEU A 97 5.65 3.53 18.35
CA LEU A 97 6.42 4.78 18.33
C LEU A 97 5.61 5.92 17.70
N THR A 98 4.97 5.67 16.58
CA THR A 98 4.15 6.67 15.89
C THR A 98 2.94 7.10 16.73
N VAL A 99 2.25 6.13 17.36
CA VAL A 99 1.14 6.43 18.29
C VAL A 99 1.62 7.27 19.46
N ALA A 100 2.79 6.95 20.04
CA ALA A 100 3.37 7.71 21.14
C ALA A 100 3.68 9.17 20.72
N LEU A 101 4.31 9.37 19.55
CA LEU A 101 4.63 10.70 19.03
C LEU A 101 3.37 11.54 18.76
N ILE A 102 2.35 10.93 18.15
CA ILE A 102 1.05 11.59 17.93
C ILE A 102 0.38 11.94 19.27
N SER A 103 0.45 11.05 20.27
CA SER A 103 -0.10 11.32 21.60
C SER A 103 0.60 12.48 22.30
N VAL A 104 1.93 12.60 22.15
CA VAL A 104 2.69 13.75 22.67
C VAL A 104 2.28 15.03 21.95
N ALA A 105 2.08 15.00 20.64
CA ALA A 105 1.60 16.15 19.87
C ALA A 105 0.19 16.60 20.35
N ILE A 106 -0.72 15.64 20.55
CA ILE A 106 -2.06 15.90 21.11
C ILE A 106 -1.96 16.54 22.49
N PHE A 107 -1.12 15.99 23.37
CA PHE A 107 -0.92 16.55 24.71
C PHE A 107 -0.41 18.01 24.65
N GLN A 108 0.56 18.30 23.77
CA GLN A 108 1.05 19.66 23.57
C GLN A 108 -0.03 20.62 23.06
N ILE A 109 -0.89 20.14 22.12
CA ILE A 109 -2.00 20.93 21.59
C ILE A 109 -3.02 21.25 22.68
N ILE A 110 -3.37 20.30 23.53
CA ILE A 110 -4.34 20.49 24.62
C ILE A 110 -3.77 21.42 25.69
N ALA A 111 -2.49 21.23 26.07
CA ALA A 111 -1.88 21.99 27.15
C ALA A 111 -1.54 23.43 26.74
N ASN A 112 -1.06 23.66 25.54
CA ASN A 112 -0.44 24.91 25.11
C ASN A 112 -1.05 25.52 23.85
N ASN A 113 -2.05 24.92 23.24
CA ASN A 113 -2.54 25.25 21.87
C ASN A 113 -1.41 25.29 20.80
N LYS A 114 -0.35 24.53 21.00
CA LYS A 114 0.85 24.47 20.17
C LYS A 114 1.37 23.05 20.12
N TYR A 115 2.13 22.71 19.09
CA TYR A 115 2.91 21.49 19.06
C TYR A 115 4.28 21.77 18.45
N HIS A 116 5.27 20.97 18.84
CA HIS A 116 6.62 21.10 18.32
C HIS A 116 6.72 20.47 16.93
N ILE A 117 7.16 21.22 15.93
CA ILE A 117 7.25 20.76 14.52
C ILE A 117 8.13 19.53 14.37
N LEU A 118 9.12 19.35 15.25
CA LEU A 118 9.99 18.18 15.24
C LEU A 118 9.20 16.86 15.41
N LEU A 119 8.10 16.87 16.19
CA LEU A 119 7.25 15.68 16.34
C LEU A 119 6.60 15.31 15.00
N LEU A 120 6.07 16.31 14.30
CA LEU A 120 5.48 16.14 12.99
C LEU A 120 6.50 15.61 11.99
N GLN A 121 7.66 16.27 11.93
CA GLN A 121 8.77 15.88 11.07
C GLN A 121 9.23 14.43 11.34
N THR A 122 9.34 14.07 12.63
CA THR A 122 9.76 12.72 13.02
C THR A 122 8.73 11.67 12.59
N VAL A 123 7.43 11.92 12.78
CA VAL A 123 6.37 11.00 12.34
C VAL A 123 6.40 10.83 10.83
N THR A 124 6.52 11.92 10.08
CA THR A 124 6.61 11.89 8.61
C THR A 124 7.82 11.09 8.13
N TYR A 125 9.01 11.36 8.68
CA TYR A 125 10.22 10.62 8.28
C TYR A 125 10.16 9.15 8.65
N ILE A 126 9.71 8.81 9.86
CA ILE A 126 9.55 7.41 10.28
C ILE A 126 8.56 6.71 9.35
N SER A 127 7.44 7.34 9.02
CA SER A 127 6.42 6.75 8.14
C SER A 127 6.97 6.48 6.73
N HIS A 128 7.61 7.43 6.11
CA HIS A 128 8.12 7.29 4.73
C HIS A 128 9.31 6.33 4.66
N ILE A 129 10.29 6.43 5.57
CA ILE A 129 11.46 5.54 5.59
C ILE A 129 11.02 4.10 5.85
N SER A 130 10.12 3.89 6.80
CA SER A 130 9.61 2.55 7.12
C SER A 130 8.81 1.95 5.96
N ALA A 131 8.05 2.77 5.23
CA ALA A 131 7.35 2.32 4.03
C ALA A 131 8.33 1.81 2.97
N LEU A 132 9.47 2.48 2.76
CA LEU A 132 10.51 2.02 1.84
C LEU A 132 11.14 0.70 2.29
N VAL A 133 11.32 0.49 3.60
CA VAL A 133 11.82 -0.79 4.15
C VAL A 133 10.92 -1.97 3.77
N PHE A 134 9.63 -1.76 3.54
CA PHE A 134 8.70 -2.80 3.08
C PHE A 134 8.50 -2.80 1.57
N ALA A 135 8.49 -1.65 0.92
CA ALA A 135 8.26 -1.54 -0.53
C ALA A 135 9.45 -2.10 -1.34
N ILE A 136 10.69 -1.84 -0.93
CA ILE A 136 11.88 -2.32 -1.62
C ILE A 136 11.94 -3.86 -1.67
N PRO A 137 11.79 -4.61 -0.55
CA PRO A 137 11.71 -6.07 -0.59
C PRO A 137 10.55 -6.60 -1.45
N LEU A 138 9.40 -5.93 -1.45
CA LEU A 138 8.28 -6.29 -2.33
C LEU A 138 8.69 -6.20 -3.81
N ILE A 139 9.33 -5.10 -4.22
CA ILE A 139 9.83 -4.94 -5.59
C ILE A 139 10.84 -6.04 -5.93
N PHE A 140 11.81 -6.33 -5.04
CA PHE A 140 12.77 -7.39 -5.26
C PHE A 140 12.14 -8.77 -5.44
N ILE A 141 11.11 -9.09 -4.67
CA ILE A 141 10.37 -10.35 -4.80
C ILE A 141 9.67 -10.41 -6.17
N LEU A 142 8.98 -9.33 -6.56
CA LEU A 142 8.28 -9.25 -7.85
C LEU A 142 9.26 -9.34 -9.04
N VAL A 143 10.41 -8.67 -8.97
CA VAL A 143 11.48 -8.76 -9.99
C VAL A 143 12.01 -10.18 -10.11
N LYS A 144 12.22 -10.89 -8.99
CA LYS A 144 12.64 -12.30 -9.01
C LYS A 144 11.58 -13.19 -9.69
N TRP A 145 10.31 -12.93 -9.44
CA TRP A 145 9.22 -13.67 -10.10
C TRP A 145 9.15 -13.35 -11.59
N LEU A 146 9.35 -12.08 -11.97
CA LEU A 146 9.38 -11.66 -13.36
C LEU A 146 10.54 -12.29 -14.14
N LYS A 147 11.73 -12.41 -13.52
CA LYS A 147 12.90 -13.08 -14.14
C LYS A 147 12.68 -14.57 -14.37
N SER A 148 11.97 -15.24 -13.45
CA SER A 148 11.66 -16.67 -13.60
C SER A 148 10.56 -16.90 -14.65
N ARG A 149 9.52 -16.07 -14.67
CA ARG A 149 8.42 -16.15 -15.63
C ARG A 149 7.99 -14.79 -16.11
N ARG A 150 8.20 -14.52 -17.38
CA ARG A 150 7.79 -13.28 -18.01
C ARG A 150 6.27 -13.17 -18.02
N ASN A 151 5.72 -12.32 -17.13
CA ASN A 151 4.30 -12.00 -17.05
C ASN A 151 4.14 -10.48 -17.02
N TYR A 152 3.39 -9.95 -18.00
CA TYR A 152 3.21 -8.51 -18.15
C TYR A 152 2.50 -7.86 -16.95
N ILE A 153 1.61 -8.58 -16.24
CA ILE A 153 0.94 -8.07 -15.04
C ILE A 153 1.95 -7.88 -13.91
N ILE A 154 2.87 -8.86 -13.70
CA ILE A 154 3.94 -8.73 -12.70
C ILE A 154 4.85 -7.56 -13.07
N LEU A 155 5.18 -7.38 -14.36
CA LEU A 155 5.97 -6.24 -14.82
C LEU A 155 5.31 -4.91 -14.48
N LEU A 156 4.01 -4.78 -14.73
CA LEU A 156 3.25 -3.57 -14.40
C LEU A 156 3.24 -3.30 -12.89
N TYR A 157 3.09 -4.33 -12.06
CA TYR A 157 3.19 -4.15 -10.60
C TYR A 157 4.60 -3.77 -10.14
N VAL A 158 5.66 -4.36 -10.72
CA VAL A 158 7.05 -3.94 -10.46
C VAL A 158 7.24 -2.47 -10.78
N LEU A 159 6.83 -2.04 -11.97
CA LEU A 159 6.96 -0.66 -12.41
C LEU A 159 6.16 0.28 -11.50
N SER A 160 4.93 -0.08 -11.17
CA SER A 160 4.07 0.71 -10.28
C SER A 160 4.67 0.89 -8.90
N PHE A 161 5.09 -0.18 -8.23
CA PHE A 161 5.67 -0.08 -6.89
C PHE A 161 7.04 0.62 -6.89
N SER A 162 7.80 0.52 -7.99
CA SER A 162 9.03 1.30 -8.16
C SER A 162 8.74 2.79 -8.24
N LEU A 163 7.71 3.20 -9.00
CA LEU A 163 7.27 4.60 -9.07
C LEU A 163 6.70 5.09 -7.73
N VAL A 164 5.94 4.27 -7.02
CA VAL A 164 5.46 4.58 -5.66
C VAL A 164 6.64 4.80 -4.71
N SER A 165 7.65 3.91 -4.74
CA SER A 165 8.85 4.07 -3.90
C SER A 165 9.65 5.31 -4.26
N ALA A 166 9.75 5.65 -5.56
CA ALA A 166 10.36 6.89 -6.00
C ALA A 166 9.56 8.12 -5.51
N ASN A 167 8.23 8.05 -5.53
CA ASN A 167 7.38 9.10 -5.01
C ASN A 167 7.59 9.32 -3.51
N ILE A 168 7.68 8.23 -2.73
CA ILE A 168 8.01 8.29 -1.27
C ILE A 168 9.37 8.97 -1.05
N LEU A 169 10.39 8.65 -1.84
CA LEU A 169 11.72 9.28 -1.74
C LEU A 169 11.68 10.77 -2.07
N ILE A 170 10.97 11.14 -3.12
CA ILE A 170 10.83 12.55 -3.51
C ILE A 170 10.03 13.30 -2.45
N SER A 171 8.99 12.68 -1.87
CA SER A 171 8.26 13.26 -0.75
C SER A 171 9.19 13.60 0.41
N LEU A 172 10.10 12.69 0.80
CA LEU A 172 11.09 12.94 1.86
C LEU A 172 11.96 14.16 1.56
N ILE A 173 12.49 14.27 0.34
CA ILE A 173 13.31 15.42 -0.08
C ILE A 173 12.49 16.72 -0.05
N TYR A 174 11.24 16.65 -0.49
CA TYR A 174 10.34 17.79 -0.50
C TYR A 174 10.00 18.25 0.92
N TYR A 175 9.69 17.31 1.83
CA TYR A 175 9.44 17.60 3.25
C TYR A 175 10.67 18.20 3.93
N GLU A 176 11.87 17.67 3.68
CA GLU A 176 13.10 18.24 4.25
C GLU A 176 13.26 19.71 3.83
N LYS A 177 13.02 20.03 2.56
CA LYS A 177 13.09 21.40 2.07
C LYS A 177 12.04 22.31 2.71
N ILE A 178 10.84 21.79 2.95
CA ILE A 178 9.77 22.53 3.62
C ILE A 178 10.13 22.77 5.10
N PHE A 179 10.53 21.72 5.82
CA PHE A 179 10.82 21.81 7.25
C PHE A 179 12.09 22.60 7.55
N SER A 180 13.12 22.53 6.72
CA SER A 180 14.34 23.31 6.88
C SER A 180 14.12 24.83 6.72
N ARG A 181 13.02 25.24 6.08
CA ARG A 181 12.64 26.64 5.87
C ARG A 181 11.64 27.19 6.87
N SER A 182 11.08 26.33 7.70
CA SER A 182 10.07 26.72 8.71
C SER A 182 10.74 27.41 9.87
N TYR A 183 10.92 28.74 9.78
CA TYR A 183 11.23 29.55 10.95
C TYR A 183 9.96 29.70 11.79
N PHE A 184 10.07 29.45 13.08
CA PHE A 184 9.01 29.71 14.04
C PHE A 184 8.85 31.22 14.22
N THR A 185 7.82 31.81 13.67
CA THR A 185 7.40 33.15 14.03
C THR A 185 6.30 33.03 15.07
N GLU A 186 6.60 33.55 16.28
CA GLU A 186 5.58 33.75 17.31
C GLU A 186 4.69 34.91 16.90
N ILE A 187 3.51 34.63 16.37
CA ILE A 187 2.47 35.66 16.22
C ILE A 187 1.45 35.45 17.33
N LYS A 188 1.48 36.38 18.33
CA LYS A 188 0.50 36.47 19.43
C LYS A 188 0.20 35.12 20.12
N GLY A 189 1.25 34.43 20.59
CA GLY A 189 1.07 33.21 21.36
C GLY A 189 0.85 31.93 20.56
N TYR A 190 0.87 31.95 19.26
CA TYR A 190 0.78 30.74 18.39
C TYR A 190 2.09 30.53 17.64
N SER A 191 2.80 29.45 17.95
CA SER A 191 3.89 29.00 17.10
C SER A 191 3.31 28.25 15.88
N ILE A 192 2.96 29.03 14.86
CA ILE A 192 2.58 28.45 13.58
C ILE A 192 3.84 28.52 12.73
N PRO A 193 4.24 27.42 12.05
CA PRO A 193 5.28 27.52 11.04
C PRO A 193 4.81 28.49 9.97
N MET A 194 5.35 29.70 9.98
CA MET A 194 5.05 30.68 8.96
C MET A 194 5.99 30.43 7.78
N TYR A 195 5.42 30.25 6.62
CA TYR A 195 6.20 30.19 5.38
C TYR A 195 6.87 31.56 5.16
N VAL A 196 8.14 31.62 5.43
CA VAL A 196 8.95 32.74 4.93
C VAL A 196 9.35 32.40 3.50
N SER A 197 8.51 32.80 2.56
CA SER A 197 8.70 32.59 1.12
C SER A 197 9.90 33.33 0.53
N ALA A 198 10.79 33.91 1.35
CA ALA A 198 11.61 35.03 0.92
C ALA A 198 12.98 34.70 0.35
N PHE A 199 13.55 33.51 0.50
CA PHE A 199 14.98 33.38 0.19
C PHE A 199 15.45 32.17 -0.65
N PHE A 200 14.54 31.38 -1.18
CA PHE A 200 14.98 30.33 -2.11
C PHE A 200 14.43 30.59 -3.51
N SER A 201 15.25 30.30 -4.50
CA SER A 201 14.84 30.40 -5.88
C SER A 201 13.56 29.58 -6.09
N LYS A 202 12.45 30.27 -6.34
CA LYS A 202 11.16 29.67 -6.74
C LYS A 202 11.30 28.50 -7.73
N PRO A 203 12.31 28.48 -8.65
CA PRO A 203 12.45 27.40 -9.62
C PRO A 203 12.75 26.02 -9.02
N ILE A 204 13.44 25.89 -7.89
CA ILE A 204 13.75 24.57 -7.31
C ILE A 204 12.50 23.97 -6.63
N GLU A 205 11.72 24.78 -5.95
CA GLU A 205 10.47 24.33 -5.30
C GLU A 205 9.41 23.93 -6.33
N GLU A 206 9.27 24.73 -7.38
CA GLU A 206 8.39 24.42 -8.51
C GLU A 206 8.84 23.15 -9.24
N SER A 207 10.15 22.96 -9.44
CA SER A 207 10.70 21.77 -10.05
C SER A 207 10.46 20.52 -9.20
N LEU A 208 10.66 20.58 -7.89
CA LEU A 208 10.40 19.45 -7.00
C LEU A 208 8.90 19.11 -6.93
N SER A 209 8.05 20.12 -6.82
CA SER A 209 6.59 19.95 -6.81
C SER A 209 6.11 19.37 -8.13
N THR A 210 6.62 19.87 -9.25
CA THR A 210 6.28 19.36 -10.59
C THR A 210 6.74 17.91 -10.75
N THR A 211 7.96 17.60 -10.32
CA THR A 211 8.52 16.24 -10.38
C THR A 211 7.71 15.27 -9.51
N TYR A 212 7.35 15.68 -8.29
CA TYR A 212 6.47 14.93 -7.41
C TYR A 212 5.13 14.61 -8.08
N ASN A 213 4.47 15.62 -8.65
CA ASN A 213 3.18 15.46 -9.31
C ASN A 213 3.26 14.55 -10.54
N ILE A 214 4.31 14.68 -11.37
CA ILE A 214 4.50 13.84 -12.55
C ILE A 214 4.69 12.38 -12.14
N ILE A 215 5.57 12.09 -11.18
CA ILE A 215 5.82 10.72 -10.73
C ILE A 215 4.57 10.14 -10.07
N PHE A 216 3.83 10.96 -9.32
CA PHE A 216 2.57 10.57 -8.74
C PHE A 216 1.53 10.17 -9.81
N ILE A 217 1.29 11.01 -10.80
CA ILE A 217 0.36 10.73 -11.92
C ILE A 217 0.81 9.46 -12.67
N MET A 218 2.09 9.33 -12.95
CA MET A 218 2.64 8.14 -13.63
C MET A 218 2.46 6.88 -12.79
N SER A 219 2.70 6.94 -11.47
CA SER A 219 2.49 5.80 -10.57
C SER A 219 1.03 5.35 -10.56
N PHE A 220 0.09 6.31 -10.51
CA PHE A 220 -1.35 6.05 -10.59
C PHE A 220 -1.74 5.40 -11.92
N LEU A 221 -1.29 5.94 -13.04
CA LEU A 221 -1.61 5.40 -14.36
C LEU A 221 -1.10 3.98 -14.55
N VAL A 222 0.12 3.68 -14.11
CA VAL A 222 0.70 2.35 -14.23
C VAL A 222 -0.03 1.34 -13.35
N ILE A 223 -0.38 1.68 -12.10
CA ILE A 223 -1.16 0.79 -11.24
C ILE A 223 -2.59 0.62 -11.75
N TRP A 224 -3.17 1.67 -12.35
CA TRP A 224 -4.47 1.59 -13.00
C TRP A 224 -4.45 0.60 -14.17
N ILE A 225 -3.43 0.65 -15.05
CA ILE A 225 -3.23 -0.31 -16.15
C ILE A 225 -3.07 -1.73 -15.57
N ALA A 226 -2.25 -1.92 -14.53
CA ALA A 226 -2.06 -3.21 -13.88
C ALA A 226 -3.38 -3.77 -13.33
N THR A 227 -4.17 -2.91 -12.70
CA THR A 227 -5.48 -3.23 -12.15
C THR A 227 -6.49 -3.59 -13.24
N MET A 228 -6.53 -2.82 -14.33
CA MET A 228 -7.35 -3.15 -15.50
C MET A 228 -6.98 -4.51 -16.09
N ALA A 229 -5.68 -4.77 -16.26
CA ALA A 229 -5.19 -6.04 -16.78
C ALA A 229 -5.58 -7.22 -15.88
N LEU A 230 -5.52 -7.03 -14.56
CA LEU A 230 -5.95 -8.03 -13.60
C LEU A 230 -7.48 -8.21 -13.60
N LEU A 231 -8.26 -7.13 -13.56
CA LEU A 231 -9.72 -7.17 -13.58
C LEU A 231 -10.29 -7.71 -14.89
N ASN A 232 -9.60 -7.53 -16.02
CA ASN A 232 -10.02 -8.08 -17.30
C ASN A 232 -10.15 -9.61 -17.29
N GLN A 233 -9.37 -10.30 -16.45
CA GLN A 233 -9.48 -11.74 -16.23
C GLN A 233 -10.82 -12.14 -15.58
N TYR A 234 -11.44 -11.21 -14.84
CA TYR A 234 -12.71 -11.41 -14.16
C TYR A 234 -13.90 -10.76 -14.88
N LYS A 235 -13.68 -10.20 -16.07
CA LYS A 235 -14.68 -9.46 -16.86
C LYS A 235 -15.96 -10.28 -17.11
N TYR A 236 -15.83 -11.59 -17.32
CA TYR A 236 -16.98 -12.48 -17.53
C TYR A 236 -17.89 -12.54 -16.29
N ARG A 237 -17.32 -12.56 -15.10
CA ARG A 237 -18.09 -12.57 -13.83
C ARG A 237 -18.67 -11.21 -13.45
N LEU A 238 -17.94 -10.14 -13.73
CA LEU A 238 -18.37 -8.78 -13.44
C LEU A 238 -19.44 -8.29 -14.43
N GLY A 239 -19.42 -8.79 -15.65
CA GLY A 239 -20.17 -8.22 -16.77
C GLY A 239 -19.45 -7.03 -17.40
N LYS A 240 -19.65 -6.84 -18.71
CA LYS A 240 -18.94 -5.82 -19.50
C LYS A 240 -19.19 -4.40 -18.96
N ILE A 241 -20.44 -4.04 -18.67
CA ILE A 241 -20.83 -2.69 -18.22
C ILE A 241 -20.18 -2.36 -16.88
N LYS A 242 -20.28 -3.26 -15.89
CA LYS A 242 -19.67 -3.05 -14.56
C LYS A 242 -18.16 -2.95 -14.64
N TYR A 243 -17.50 -3.76 -15.49
CA TYR A 243 -16.07 -3.69 -15.70
C TYR A 243 -15.64 -2.33 -16.22
N TYR A 244 -16.26 -1.82 -17.29
CA TYR A 244 -15.91 -0.51 -17.84
C TYR A 244 -16.25 0.63 -16.89
N ALA A 245 -17.40 0.58 -16.22
CA ALA A 245 -17.76 1.58 -15.22
C ALA A 245 -16.74 1.65 -14.08
N LEU A 246 -16.35 0.49 -13.50
CA LEU A 246 -15.37 0.41 -12.43
C LEU A 246 -13.97 0.88 -12.85
N THR A 247 -13.60 0.77 -14.12
CA THR A 247 -12.25 1.13 -14.57
C THR A 247 -12.17 2.56 -15.10
N ILE A 248 -13.18 3.02 -15.82
CA ILE A 248 -13.16 4.33 -16.50
C ILE A 248 -13.54 5.46 -15.53
N ILE A 249 -14.57 5.27 -14.70
CA ILE A 249 -15.05 6.33 -13.78
C ILE A 249 -13.95 6.79 -12.82
N PRO A 250 -13.22 5.89 -12.11
CA PRO A 250 -12.12 6.32 -11.25
C PRO A 250 -10.98 7.03 -11.98
N LEU A 251 -10.69 6.63 -13.24
CA LEU A 251 -9.67 7.29 -14.04
C LEU A 251 -10.08 8.72 -14.39
N ILE A 252 -11.31 8.90 -14.92
CA ILE A 252 -11.83 10.24 -15.25
C ILE A 252 -11.86 11.10 -13.98
N TYR A 253 -12.33 10.54 -12.86
CA TYR A 253 -12.39 11.25 -11.59
C TYR A 253 -11.02 11.63 -11.05
N PHE A 254 -10.00 10.79 -11.24
CA PHE A 254 -8.61 11.08 -10.88
C PHE A 254 -8.01 12.21 -11.75
N ILE A 255 -8.28 12.21 -13.05
CA ILE A 255 -7.72 13.20 -13.98
C ILE A 255 -8.43 14.56 -13.84
N PHE A 256 -9.67 14.56 -13.39
CA PHE A 256 -10.51 15.76 -13.28
C PHE A 256 -9.83 16.94 -12.53
N PRO A 257 -9.16 16.76 -11.36
CA PRO A 257 -8.49 17.85 -10.65
C PRO A 257 -7.32 18.51 -11.40
N PHE A 258 -6.69 17.77 -12.31
CA PHE A 258 -5.52 18.27 -13.07
C PHE A 258 -5.90 19.10 -14.30
N HIS A 259 -7.18 19.23 -14.59
CA HIS A 259 -7.63 19.94 -15.78
C HIS A 259 -8.05 21.38 -15.46
N THR A 260 -7.26 22.34 -15.93
CA THR A 260 -7.48 23.78 -15.71
C THR A 260 -8.86 24.28 -16.16
N TYR A 261 -9.48 23.64 -17.15
CA TYR A 261 -10.84 23.96 -17.61
C TYR A 261 -11.89 23.80 -16.53
N PHE A 262 -11.80 22.78 -15.68
CA PHE A 262 -12.75 22.55 -14.60
C PHE A 262 -12.58 23.56 -13.47
N ALA A 263 -11.35 23.97 -13.17
CA ALA A 263 -11.09 25.05 -12.24
C ALA A 263 -11.71 26.37 -12.74
N ASN A 264 -11.58 26.68 -14.04
CA ASN A 264 -12.17 27.85 -14.64
C ASN A 264 -13.70 27.79 -14.72
N LEU A 265 -14.28 26.61 -14.97
CA LEU A 265 -15.72 26.41 -15.00
C LEU A 265 -16.36 26.60 -13.62
N LEU A 266 -15.64 26.25 -12.55
CA LEU A 266 -16.11 26.40 -11.18
C LEU A 266 -15.80 27.77 -10.58
N SER A 267 -14.89 28.54 -11.18
CA SER A 267 -14.49 29.86 -10.67
C SER A 267 -15.65 30.85 -10.47
N PRO A 268 -16.68 30.96 -11.34
CA PRO A 268 -17.83 31.84 -11.12
C PRO A 268 -18.65 31.44 -9.89
N PHE A 269 -18.78 30.15 -9.62
CA PHE A 269 -19.49 29.65 -8.44
C PHE A 269 -18.70 29.91 -7.15
N VAL A 270 -17.38 29.81 -7.21
CA VAL A 270 -16.47 30.14 -6.08
C VAL A 270 -16.59 31.62 -5.72
N LEU A 271 -16.71 32.52 -6.69
CA LEU A 271 -16.88 33.96 -6.47
C LEU A 271 -18.22 34.31 -5.83
N ASN A 272 -19.30 33.63 -6.19
CA ASN A 272 -20.64 33.95 -5.73
C ASN A 272 -21.03 33.27 -4.40
N SER A 273 -20.43 32.13 -4.06
CA SER A 273 -20.73 31.37 -2.84
C SER A 273 -19.44 30.70 -2.32
N PRO A 274 -18.48 31.49 -1.81
CA PRO A 274 -17.11 31.03 -1.64
C PRO A 274 -16.99 29.86 -0.66
N ILE A 275 -17.76 29.85 0.42
CA ILE A 275 -17.63 28.81 1.46
C ILE A 275 -18.26 27.49 0.97
N THR A 276 -19.51 27.51 0.52
CA THR A 276 -20.25 26.27 0.14
C THR A 276 -19.61 25.59 -1.05
N VAL A 277 -19.23 26.37 -2.07
CA VAL A 277 -18.61 25.83 -3.28
C VAL A 277 -17.19 25.35 -2.99
N SER A 278 -16.44 26.08 -2.16
CA SER A 278 -15.12 25.65 -1.72
C SER A 278 -15.19 24.31 -0.97
N VAL A 279 -16.15 24.12 -0.07
CA VAL A 279 -16.34 22.85 0.64
C VAL A 279 -16.67 21.71 -0.33
N ILE A 280 -17.63 21.91 -1.23
CA ILE A 280 -18.03 20.89 -2.21
C ILE A 280 -16.85 20.55 -3.14
N TYR A 281 -16.16 21.57 -3.64
CA TYR A 281 -14.99 21.39 -4.49
C TYR A 281 -13.90 20.60 -3.77
N THR A 282 -13.57 20.98 -2.54
CA THR A 282 -12.55 20.31 -1.73
C THR A 282 -12.91 18.84 -1.48
N ILE A 283 -14.16 18.54 -1.12
CA ILE A 283 -14.64 17.16 -0.91
C ILE A 283 -14.50 16.33 -2.19
N LEU A 284 -14.95 16.89 -3.32
CA LEU A 284 -14.89 16.19 -4.61
C LEU A 284 -13.45 15.92 -5.05
N PHE A 285 -12.55 16.85 -4.83
CA PHE A 285 -11.16 16.71 -5.29
C PHE A 285 -10.29 15.89 -4.35
N SER A 286 -10.42 16.05 -3.05
CA SER A 286 -9.68 15.22 -2.10
C SER A 286 -10.07 13.74 -2.20
N ALA A 287 -11.35 13.44 -2.48
CA ALA A 287 -11.81 12.08 -2.65
C ALA A 287 -11.41 11.43 -3.99
N SER A 288 -11.00 12.21 -4.99
CA SER A 288 -10.69 11.69 -6.33
C SER A 288 -9.60 10.65 -6.33
N LYS A 289 -8.59 10.83 -5.51
CA LYS A 289 -7.42 9.97 -5.37
C LYS A 289 -7.76 8.68 -4.62
N GLN A 290 -8.49 8.78 -3.53
CA GLN A 290 -8.90 7.63 -2.71
C GLN A 290 -9.84 6.70 -3.47
N VAL A 291 -10.66 7.21 -4.37
CA VAL A 291 -11.50 6.38 -5.27
C VAL A 291 -10.63 5.48 -6.16
N GLY A 292 -9.48 5.98 -6.63
CA GLY A 292 -8.48 5.15 -7.32
C GLY A 292 -7.91 4.05 -6.41
N ALA A 293 -7.54 4.38 -5.18
CA ALA A 293 -7.03 3.40 -4.21
C ALA A 293 -8.05 2.27 -3.95
N PHE A 294 -9.33 2.59 -3.87
CA PHE A 294 -10.40 1.58 -3.78
C PHE A 294 -10.48 0.67 -5.00
N LEU A 295 -10.35 1.22 -6.20
CA LEU A 295 -10.32 0.42 -7.43
C LEU A 295 -9.14 -0.56 -7.40
N PHE A 296 -7.95 -0.11 -7.00
CA PHE A 296 -6.76 -0.97 -6.93
C PHE A 296 -6.95 -2.10 -5.91
N ALA A 297 -7.50 -1.79 -4.75
CA ALA A 297 -7.83 -2.76 -3.72
C ALA A 297 -8.91 -3.74 -4.14
N LEU A 298 -9.92 -3.28 -4.88
CA LEU A 298 -11.03 -4.09 -5.38
C LEU A 298 -10.54 -5.26 -6.24
N SER A 299 -9.44 -5.10 -6.97
CA SER A 299 -8.83 -6.18 -7.77
C SER A 299 -8.43 -7.38 -6.90
N PHE A 300 -7.81 -7.13 -5.75
CA PHE A 300 -7.46 -8.17 -4.77
C PHE A 300 -8.69 -8.72 -4.05
N LEU A 301 -9.68 -7.89 -3.76
CA LEU A 301 -10.95 -8.33 -3.18
C LEU A 301 -11.67 -9.30 -4.11
N ILE A 302 -11.79 -8.99 -5.41
CA ILE A 302 -12.40 -9.87 -6.40
C ILE A 302 -11.60 -11.15 -6.54
N ALA A 303 -10.26 -11.07 -6.62
CA ALA A 303 -9.40 -12.24 -6.64
C ALA A 303 -9.65 -13.14 -5.41
N SER A 304 -9.82 -12.55 -4.23
CA SER A 304 -10.11 -13.30 -2.99
C SER A 304 -11.44 -14.06 -3.03
N THR A 305 -12.43 -13.59 -3.80
CA THR A 305 -13.74 -14.28 -3.90
C THR A 305 -13.71 -15.53 -4.76
N VAL A 306 -12.71 -15.65 -5.63
CA VAL A 306 -12.58 -16.75 -6.58
C VAL A 306 -11.80 -17.91 -5.99
N VAL A 307 -10.94 -17.62 -5.01
CA VAL A 307 -10.08 -18.63 -4.39
C VAL A 307 -10.85 -19.40 -3.33
N PRO A 308 -10.97 -20.74 -3.44
CA PRO A 308 -11.75 -21.55 -2.48
C PRO A 308 -11.04 -21.67 -1.12
N LYS A 309 -9.70 -21.61 -1.10
CA LYS A 309 -8.92 -21.86 0.12
C LYS A 309 -8.85 -20.64 1.03
N ASP A 310 -9.26 -20.82 2.27
CA ASP A 310 -9.40 -19.74 3.26
C ASP A 310 -8.09 -19.02 3.58
N SER A 311 -6.96 -19.72 3.64
CA SER A 311 -5.64 -19.17 3.91
C SER A 311 -5.19 -18.17 2.82
N ILE A 312 -5.38 -18.51 1.55
CA ILE A 312 -5.03 -17.63 0.42
C ILE A 312 -6.01 -16.47 0.34
N ARG A 313 -7.30 -16.73 0.57
CA ARG A 313 -8.32 -15.69 0.60
C ARG A 313 -8.01 -14.63 1.65
N LYS A 314 -7.62 -15.02 2.86
CA LYS A 314 -7.23 -14.08 3.94
C LYS A 314 -5.97 -13.29 3.58
N SER A 315 -4.98 -13.92 2.95
CA SER A 315 -3.77 -13.22 2.46
C SER A 315 -4.10 -12.17 1.40
N LEU A 316 -5.00 -12.47 0.47
CA LEU A 316 -5.48 -11.52 -0.54
C LEU A 316 -6.29 -10.37 0.07
N LEU A 317 -7.10 -10.64 1.10
CA LEU A 317 -7.80 -9.59 1.85
C LEU A 317 -6.84 -8.65 2.57
N ILE A 318 -5.75 -9.17 3.13
CA ILE A 318 -4.67 -8.34 3.70
C ILE A 318 -4.02 -7.47 2.61
N SER A 319 -3.74 -8.05 1.43
CA SER A 319 -3.21 -7.26 0.30
C SER A 319 -4.19 -6.15 -0.14
N CYS A 320 -5.49 -6.45 -0.12
CA CYS A 320 -6.55 -5.48 -0.42
C CYS A 320 -6.52 -4.30 0.55
N ILE A 321 -6.46 -4.58 1.86
CA ILE A 321 -6.35 -3.54 2.90
C ILE A 321 -5.04 -2.75 2.72
N GLY A 322 -3.91 -3.46 2.52
CA GLY A 322 -2.61 -2.83 2.29
C GLY A 322 -2.60 -1.90 1.09
N MET A 323 -3.25 -2.30 -0.02
CA MET A 323 -3.38 -1.49 -1.23
C MET A 323 -4.21 -0.23 -0.98
N THR A 324 -5.34 -0.37 -0.28
CA THR A 324 -6.18 0.78 0.11
C THR A 324 -5.38 1.75 0.95
N LEU A 325 -4.74 1.28 2.02
CA LEU A 325 -3.99 2.14 2.94
C LEU A 325 -2.83 2.83 2.23
N LEU A 326 -2.01 2.08 1.47
CA LEU A 326 -0.85 2.64 0.81
C LEU A 326 -1.23 3.73 -0.18
N PHE A 327 -2.14 3.43 -1.11
CA PHE A 327 -2.49 4.37 -2.18
C PHE A 327 -3.40 5.52 -1.75
N SER A 328 -4.17 5.38 -0.67
CA SER A 328 -4.94 6.50 -0.13
C SER A 328 -4.12 7.43 0.76
N SER A 329 -3.05 6.90 1.38
CA SER A 329 -2.25 7.68 2.34
C SER A 329 -1.05 8.39 1.72
N ILE A 330 -0.49 7.87 0.62
CA ILE A 330 0.74 8.40 0.00
C ILE A 330 0.56 9.78 -0.65
N GLU A 331 -0.68 10.19 -0.84
CA GLU A 331 -1.04 11.37 -1.62
C GLU A 331 -1.25 12.64 -0.80
N ILE A 332 -1.09 12.56 0.51
CA ILE A 332 -1.27 13.74 1.33
C ILE A 332 -0.16 14.72 1.01
N THR A 333 -0.59 15.83 0.44
CA THR A 333 0.28 16.95 0.18
C THR A 333 0.86 17.44 1.50
N PRO A 334 2.11 17.92 1.54
CA PRO A 334 2.77 18.39 2.77
C PRO A 334 2.15 19.68 3.33
N LEU A 335 0.82 19.76 3.35
CA LEU A 335 0.04 20.89 3.83
C LEU A 335 -0.38 20.77 5.29
N HIS A 336 -0.28 19.56 5.85
CA HIS A 336 -0.68 19.29 7.24
C HIS A 336 0.06 20.12 8.27
N TYR A 337 1.29 20.57 8.00
CA TYR A 337 2.03 21.48 8.88
C TYR A 337 1.43 22.89 8.97
N LYS A 338 0.55 23.27 8.04
CA LYS A 338 -0.12 24.58 8.02
C LYS A 338 -1.38 24.63 8.89
N VAL A 339 -1.84 23.48 9.37
CA VAL A 339 -3.13 23.31 10.04
C VAL A 339 -2.92 22.97 11.51
N LEU A 340 -3.77 23.50 12.38
CA LEU A 340 -3.80 23.18 13.83
C LEU A 340 -5.20 22.66 14.19
N PRO A 341 -5.35 21.40 14.64
CA PRO A 341 -4.34 20.33 14.78
C PRO A 341 -3.80 19.84 13.42
N PRO A 342 -2.67 19.11 13.39
CA PRO A 342 -2.00 18.72 12.15
C PRO A 342 -2.75 17.55 11.43
N TYR A 343 -3.89 17.86 10.86
CA TYR A 343 -4.64 16.95 10.02
C TYR A 343 -3.78 16.44 8.86
N GLY A 344 -4.00 15.21 8.43
CA GLY A 344 -3.15 14.53 7.44
C GLY A 344 -2.02 13.71 8.05
N LEU A 345 -1.55 14.05 9.27
CA LEU A 345 -0.50 13.31 9.96
C LEU A 345 -0.91 11.86 10.27
N VAL A 346 -2.17 11.67 10.66
CA VAL A 346 -2.74 10.34 10.92
C VAL A 346 -2.79 9.51 9.64
N THR A 347 -3.15 10.12 8.54
CA THR A 347 -3.18 9.46 7.24
C THR A 347 -1.79 9.07 6.77
N GLU A 348 -0.79 9.95 6.90
CA GLU A 348 0.62 9.60 6.60
C GLU A 348 1.14 8.45 7.47
N ALA A 349 0.70 8.39 8.73
CA ALA A 349 1.09 7.34 9.65
C ALA A 349 0.62 5.93 9.21
N PHE A 350 -0.37 5.82 8.30
CA PHE A 350 -0.80 4.55 7.71
C PHE A 350 0.11 4.03 6.59
N ILE A 351 0.98 4.85 6.00
CA ILE A 351 1.82 4.45 4.86
C ILE A 351 2.66 3.20 5.15
N PRO A 352 3.43 3.11 6.26
CA PRO A 352 4.24 1.93 6.55
C PRO A 352 3.39 0.68 6.79
N LEU A 353 2.24 0.83 7.44
CA LEU A 353 1.32 -0.27 7.67
C LEU A 353 0.75 -0.79 6.35
N GLY A 354 0.36 0.10 5.44
CA GLY A 354 -0.11 -0.25 4.09
C GLY A 354 0.94 -1.01 3.30
N ALA A 355 2.19 -0.52 3.28
CA ALA A 355 3.31 -1.17 2.59
C ALA A 355 3.63 -2.56 3.18
N PHE A 356 3.63 -2.68 4.52
CA PHE A 356 3.82 -3.96 5.21
C PHE A 356 2.72 -4.98 4.88
N LEU A 357 1.45 -4.58 4.97
CA LEU A 357 0.32 -5.47 4.69
C LEU A 357 0.34 -5.95 3.23
N LEU A 358 0.71 -5.08 2.32
CA LEU A 358 0.83 -5.42 0.90
C LEU A 358 1.96 -6.42 0.66
N LEU A 359 3.15 -6.18 1.20
CA LEU A 359 4.27 -7.12 1.14
C LEU A 359 3.88 -8.47 1.72
N PHE A 360 3.32 -8.48 2.93
CA PHE A 360 2.95 -9.69 3.64
C PHE A 360 1.86 -10.46 2.88
N GLY A 361 0.79 -9.79 2.45
CA GLY A 361 -0.34 -10.42 1.80
C GLY A 361 0.04 -11.02 0.43
N ILE A 362 0.80 -10.31 -0.40
CA ILE A 362 1.26 -10.82 -1.70
C ILE A 362 2.23 -12.00 -1.51
N PHE A 363 3.19 -11.88 -0.59
CA PHE A 363 4.17 -12.93 -0.35
C PHE A 363 3.53 -14.20 0.21
N THR A 364 2.67 -14.08 1.25
CA THR A 364 2.01 -15.24 1.86
C THR A 364 1.02 -15.90 0.90
N SER A 365 0.32 -15.14 0.07
CA SER A 365 -0.53 -15.72 -0.98
C SER A 365 0.28 -16.56 -1.97
N ALA A 366 1.46 -16.08 -2.37
CA ALA A 366 2.36 -16.81 -3.26
C ALA A 366 2.89 -18.11 -2.64
N VAL A 367 3.33 -18.05 -1.38
CA VAL A 367 3.82 -19.23 -0.65
C VAL A 367 2.71 -20.27 -0.48
N ASN A 368 1.52 -19.85 -0.07
CA ASN A 368 0.38 -20.75 0.10
C ASN A 368 -0.02 -21.43 -1.23
N VAL A 369 -0.01 -20.70 -2.35
CA VAL A 369 -0.27 -21.28 -3.68
C VAL A 369 0.83 -22.23 -4.11
N SER A 370 2.10 -21.93 -3.81
CA SER A 370 3.24 -22.77 -4.21
C SER A 370 3.23 -24.14 -3.53
N GLN A 371 2.70 -24.22 -2.33
CA GLN A 371 2.73 -25.42 -1.49
C GLN A 371 1.47 -26.28 -1.59
N ASP A 372 0.39 -25.74 -2.14
CA ASP A 372 -0.87 -26.47 -2.32
C ASP A 372 -0.91 -27.25 -3.63
N ARG A 373 -0.82 -28.59 -3.51
CA ARG A 373 -0.83 -29.49 -4.69
C ARG A 373 -2.21 -29.54 -5.38
N GLU A 374 -3.29 -29.53 -4.62
CA GLU A 374 -4.67 -29.61 -5.15
C GLU A 374 -4.98 -28.32 -5.90
N LEU A 375 -4.74 -27.18 -5.27
CA LEU A 375 -4.97 -25.89 -5.88
C LEU A 375 -4.14 -25.69 -7.16
N ARG A 376 -2.88 -26.17 -7.19
CA ARG A 376 -2.06 -26.15 -8.41
C ARG A 376 -2.64 -27.03 -9.51
N ARG A 377 -3.23 -28.18 -9.17
CA ARG A 377 -3.90 -29.08 -10.11
C ARG A 377 -5.16 -28.42 -10.68
N ASP A 378 -5.95 -27.78 -9.83
CA ASP A 378 -7.17 -27.05 -10.22
C ASP A 378 -6.84 -25.84 -11.10
N PHE A 379 -5.77 -25.12 -10.78
CA PHE A 379 -5.27 -24.03 -11.64
C PHE A 379 -4.76 -24.51 -13.01
N ARG A 380 -4.25 -25.74 -13.09
CA ARG A 380 -3.86 -26.34 -14.38
C ARG A 380 -5.08 -26.78 -15.21
N LYS A 381 -6.09 -27.35 -14.54
CA LYS A 381 -7.33 -27.81 -15.19
C LYS A 381 -8.24 -26.66 -15.61
N SER A 382 -8.24 -25.59 -14.84
CA SER A 382 -8.99 -24.38 -15.16
C SER A 382 -8.32 -23.67 -16.34
N ALA A 383 -8.85 -23.91 -17.54
CA ALA A 383 -8.49 -23.19 -18.77
C ALA A 383 -8.80 -21.68 -18.69
N MET A 384 -9.46 -21.25 -17.61
CA MET A 384 -9.79 -19.86 -17.36
C MET A 384 -8.56 -19.11 -16.80
N GLY A 385 -8.08 -18.13 -17.54
CA GLY A 385 -6.99 -17.24 -17.16
C GLY A 385 -7.23 -16.38 -15.89
N GLN A 386 -8.31 -16.67 -15.16
CA GLN A 386 -8.81 -15.89 -14.01
C GLN A 386 -7.83 -15.82 -12.82
N LEU A 387 -6.89 -16.75 -12.74
CA LEU A 387 -5.91 -16.82 -11.66
C LEU A 387 -4.47 -16.82 -12.18
N SER A 388 -4.25 -16.29 -13.38
CA SER A 388 -2.93 -16.33 -14.03
C SER A 388 -1.84 -15.67 -13.19
N LEU A 389 -2.14 -14.60 -12.50
CA LEU A 389 -1.20 -13.94 -11.59
C LEU A 389 -0.81 -14.86 -10.42
N LEU A 390 -1.77 -15.38 -9.69
CA LEU A 390 -1.50 -16.30 -8.55
C LEU A 390 -0.84 -17.60 -9.01
N ARG A 391 -1.23 -18.12 -10.19
CA ARG A 391 -0.60 -19.28 -10.80
C ARG A 391 0.86 -19.02 -11.11
N THR A 392 1.18 -17.89 -11.75
CA THR A 392 2.56 -17.54 -12.13
C THR A 392 3.41 -17.36 -10.88
N ILE A 393 2.93 -16.60 -9.91
CA ILE A 393 3.60 -16.34 -8.65
C ILE A 393 3.83 -17.64 -7.87
N GLY A 394 2.80 -18.49 -7.75
CA GLY A 394 2.87 -19.76 -7.01
C GLY A 394 3.83 -20.76 -7.62
N ILE A 395 3.85 -20.89 -8.95
CA ILE A 395 4.77 -21.82 -9.65
C ILE A 395 6.22 -21.33 -9.48
N THR A 396 6.44 -20.01 -9.65
CA THR A 396 7.77 -19.43 -9.49
C THR A 396 8.32 -19.61 -8.07
N GLN A 397 7.46 -19.42 -7.07
CA GLN A 397 7.87 -19.64 -5.67
C GLN A 397 8.15 -21.13 -5.40
N MET A 398 7.40 -22.04 -6.00
CA MET A 398 7.65 -23.49 -5.91
C MET A 398 9.02 -23.87 -6.50
N GLU A 399 9.33 -23.39 -7.71
CA GLU A 399 10.64 -23.61 -8.35
C GLU A 399 11.79 -23.19 -7.43
N LYS A 400 11.65 -22.01 -6.81
CA LYS A 400 12.64 -21.49 -5.87
C LYS A 400 12.77 -22.33 -4.59
N GLU A 401 11.67 -22.83 -4.05
CA GLU A 401 11.71 -23.72 -2.86
C GLU A 401 12.32 -25.07 -3.18
N LEU A 402 12.05 -25.63 -4.37
CA LEU A 402 12.67 -26.87 -4.81
C LEU A 402 14.19 -26.74 -4.93
N VAL A 403 14.69 -25.67 -5.58
CA VAL A 403 16.12 -25.39 -5.69
C VAL A 403 16.75 -25.25 -4.30
N ARG A 404 16.12 -24.55 -3.38
CA ARG A 404 16.62 -24.40 -2.01
C ARG A 404 16.66 -25.71 -1.25
N ASN A 405 15.62 -26.53 -1.38
CA ASN A 405 15.55 -27.83 -0.70
C ASN A 405 16.57 -28.80 -1.26
N PHE A 406 16.80 -28.79 -2.58
CA PHE A 406 17.83 -29.58 -3.22
C PHE A 406 19.22 -29.22 -2.71
N LYS A 407 19.57 -27.92 -2.67
CA LYS A 407 20.83 -27.43 -2.09
C LYS A 407 21.02 -27.80 -0.62
N ASN A 408 19.94 -27.76 0.16
CA ASN A 408 20.00 -28.15 1.56
C ASN A 408 20.20 -29.66 1.73
N ALA A 409 19.64 -30.48 0.82
CA ALA A 409 19.86 -31.91 0.77
C ALA A 409 21.31 -32.22 0.37
N GLU A 410 21.83 -31.57 -0.67
CA GLU A 410 23.22 -31.65 -1.13
C GLU A 410 24.21 -31.30 -0.03
N LYS A 411 24.04 -30.19 0.67
CA LYS A 411 24.85 -29.81 1.83
C LYS A 411 24.84 -30.85 2.95
N ARG A 412 23.71 -31.52 3.19
CA ARG A 412 23.58 -32.57 4.18
C ARG A 412 24.27 -33.86 3.74
N THR A 413 24.28 -34.16 2.45
CA THR A 413 24.94 -35.31 1.87
C THR A 413 26.44 -35.06 1.82
N ALA A 414 26.90 -33.90 1.34
CA ALA A 414 28.28 -33.49 1.33
C ALA A 414 28.91 -33.42 2.73
N SER A 415 28.15 -33.16 3.78
CA SER A 415 28.66 -33.23 5.16
C SER A 415 28.81 -34.66 5.70
N LYS A 416 28.25 -35.66 5.01
CA LYS A 416 28.37 -37.09 5.36
C LYS A 416 29.40 -37.85 4.51
N GLU A 417 29.73 -37.36 3.31
CA GLU A 417 30.66 -37.97 2.38
C GLU A 417 31.75 -36.97 2.02
N ILE A 418 33.02 -37.35 2.27
CA ILE A 418 34.24 -36.54 2.06
C ILE A 418 34.54 -36.32 0.54
N SER A 419 33.73 -36.83 -0.36
CA SER A 419 33.91 -36.71 -1.83
C SER A 419 32.59 -36.41 -2.53
N GLY A 420 32.04 -35.24 -2.29
CA GLY A 420 30.83 -34.79 -3.05
C GLY A 420 31.22 -33.88 -4.21
N GLU A 421 30.87 -34.25 -5.44
CA GLU A 421 30.90 -33.33 -6.57
C GLU A 421 30.00 -32.12 -6.27
N TYR A 422 30.59 -30.94 -6.33
CA TYR A 422 29.87 -29.67 -6.17
C TYR A 422 29.20 -29.31 -7.50
N TYR A 423 27.89 -29.36 -7.55
CA TYR A 423 27.14 -28.90 -8.72
C TYR A 423 26.98 -27.37 -8.68
N PRO A 424 27.35 -26.64 -9.75
CA PRO A 424 27.15 -25.20 -9.86
C PRO A 424 25.64 -24.84 -9.78
N ASP A 425 25.32 -23.65 -9.28
CA ASP A 425 23.95 -23.16 -9.12
C ASP A 425 23.09 -23.21 -10.40
N GLU A 426 23.76 -23.10 -11.57
CA GLU A 426 23.11 -23.13 -12.89
C GLU A 426 22.70 -24.55 -13.27
N ASP A 427 23.51 -25.55 -12.99
CA ASP A 427 23.21 -26.95 -13.28
C ASP A 427 22.05 -27.47 -12.44
N VAL A 428 22.00 -27.08 -11.15
CA VAL A 428 20.86 -27.43 -10.27
C VAL A 428 19.55 -26.80 -10.78
N LYS A 429 19.61 -25.57 -11.28
CA LYS A 429 18.43 -24.91 -11.88
C LYS A 429 18.01 -25.59 -13.17
N GLN A 430 18.96 -26.02 -13.99
CA GLN A 430 18.69 -26.71 -15.24
C GLN A 430 18.06 -28.07 -14.99
N ILE A 431 18.60 -28.88 -14.07
CA ILE A 431 18.03 -30.18 -13.66
C ILE A 431 16.60 -30.01 -13.12
N VAL A 432 16.37 -29.03 -12.26
CA VAL A 432 15.01 -28.74 -11.74
C VAL A 432 14.08 -28.33 -12.85
N HIS A 433 14.55 -27.56 -13.83
CA HIS A 433 13.76 -27.15 -14.98
C HIS A 433 13.42 -28.33 -15.90
N GLU A 434 14.37 -29.20 -16.19
CA GLU A 434 14.20 -30.42 -16.99
C GLU A 434 13.20 -31.40 -16.33
N VAL A 435 13.34 -31.64 -15.03
CA VAL A 435 12.39 -32.48 -14.27
C VAL A 435 10.98 -31.89 -14.28
N LEU A 436 10.85 -30.58 -14.18
CA LEU A 436 9.55 -29.90 -14.27
C LEU A 436 8.93 -29.97 -15.69
N GLU A 437 9.74 -29.89 -16.73
CA GLU A 437 9.30 -30.03 -18.11
C GLU A 437 8.90 -31.49 -18.44
N GLU A 438 9.67 -32.46 -17.96
CA GLU A 438 9.35 -33.88 -18.10
C GLU A 438 8.05 -34.27 -17.38
N LEU A 439 7.84 -33.74 -16.16
CA LEU A 439 6.60 -33.89 -15.43
C LEU A 439 5.40 -33.23 -16.15
N LYS A 440 5.63 -32.14 -16.89
CA LYS A 440 4.59 -31.53 -17.73
C LYS A 440 4.26 -32.41 -18.93
N ARG A 441 5.26 -32.98 -19.62
CA ARG A 441 5.06 -33.90 -20.76
C ARG A 441 4.27 -35.12 -20.34
N LYS A 442 4.68 -35.81 -19.28
CA LYS A 442 3.98 -36.99 -18.74
C LYS A 442 2.52 -36.73 -18.33
N ASN A 443 2.23 -35.51 -17.85
CA ASN A 443 0.84 -35.12 -17.51
C ASN A 443 0.00 -34.79 -18.75
N VAL A 444 0.59 -34.30 -19.82
CA VAL A 444 -0.11 -34.05 -21.10
C VAL A 444 -0.44 -35.37 -21.83
N GLU A 445 0.46 -36.35 -21.79
CA GLU A 445 0.22 -37.68 -22.35
C GLU A 445 -0.90 -38.40 -21.61
N LYS A 446 -0.90 -38.41 -20.28
CA LYS A 446 -2.01 -39.00 -19.49
C LYS A 446 -3.38 -38.35 -19.71
N THR A 447 -3.41 -37.10 -20.15
CA THR A 447 -4.68 -36.40 -20.44
C THR A 447 -5.19 -36.66 -21.87
N LYS A 448 -4.35 -37.20 -22.74
CA LYS A 448 -4.75 -37.62 -24.09
C LYS A 448 -5.24 -39.08 -24.14
N GLU A 449 -4.89 -39.88 -23.14
CA GLU A 449 -5.30 -41.29 -23.04
C GLU A 449 -6.59 -41.50 -22.17
N SER A 450 -7.12 -40.47 -21.56
CA SER A 450 -8.38 -40.46 -20.81
C SER A 450 -9.46 -39.68 -21.56
#